data_4c95cfe82ebe3d06b90067e2afc9b8d3
#
_entry.id   4c95cfe82ebe3d06b90067e2afc9b8d3
#
_cell.length_a   1.000
_cell.length_b   1.000
_cell.length_c   1.000
_cell.angle_alpha   90.00
_cell.angle_beta   90.00
_cell.angle_gamma   90.00
#
_symmetry.space_group_name_H-M   'P 1'
#
loop_
_entity.id
_entity.type
_entity.pdbx_description
1 polymer ?
#
loop_
_entity_poly.entity_id
_entity_poly.type
_entity_poly.pdbx_seq_one_letter_code
_entity_poly.pdbx_strand_id
1 'polypeptide(L)'
;MRLGATLAVLLLVIVLGWGAGLTLWANSRIEHVDALSEAENTPGTTYLIAGSDKRDGEAVNADGTEGARTDTIMLLHKARGGKSYLISLPRDTLVDIPGYGGYKLNAAYSFGGAPLLVETVEEFTGLTIDHYVEIGFDGVSQVVDAVGHVNLCIDQDVDDEKSGLKMTEGCHDVGGEQALAFVRARYFDPTADIGRQARQQQFVSALMDRATSPAVLLNPITQVRLAGAGSGALTTSDGTGIVDVARMALTARSAMGSGSLSIPIEDPEYQTNNSGVAILTDDEDIRAFFESVADGTAEPEPAEG
;
A
#
# COMPACT_ATOMS: atom_id res chain seq x y z
N MET A 1 49.40 -2.93 6.46
CA MET A 1 48.14 -3.38 7.12
C MET A 1 47.41 -2.28 7.88
N ARG A 2 48.04 -1.43 8.70
CA ARG A 2 47.36 -0.37 9.49
C ARG A 2 46.67 0.70 8.65
N LEU A 3 47.26 1.15 7.53
CA LEU A 3 46.67 2.17 6.64
C LEU A 3 45.38 1.69 5.96
N GLY A 4 45.37 0.43 5.48
CA GLY A 4 44.15 -0.15 4.87
C GLY A 4 43.00 -0.31 5.87
N ALA A 5 43.31 -0.70 7.11
CA ALA A 5 42.30 -0.78 8.17
C ALA A 5 41.74 0.62 8.53
N THR A 6 42.56 1.65 8.57
CA THR A 6 42.13 3.03 8.85
C THR A 6 41.24 3.57 7.73
N LEU A 7 41.58 3.32 6.46
CA LEU A 7 40.76 3.71 5.30
C LEU A 7 39.42 3.00 5.29
N ALA A 8 39.39 1.69 5.62
CA ALA A 8 38.17 0.91 5.71
C ALA A 8 37.21 1.42 6.81
N VAL A 9 37.75 1.76 7.99
CA VAL A 9 37.00 2.35 9.09
C VAL A 9 36.45 3.75 8.70
N LEU A 10 37.26 4.58 8.06
CA LEU A 10 36.83 5.90 7.60
C LEU A 10 35.68 5.77 6.58
N LEU A 11 35.81 4.90 5.60
CA LEU A 11 34.75 4.62 4.62
C LEU A 11 33.47 4.13 5.30
N LEU A 12 33.58 3.23 6.27
CA LEU A 12 32.44 2.73 7.04
C LEU A 12 31.73 3.87 7.79
N VAL A 13 32.49 4.77 8.44
CA VAL A 13 31.92 5.92 9.15
C VAL A 13 31.21 6.87 8.19
N ILE A 14 31.78 7.11 6.99
CA ILE A 14 31.16 7.94 5.97
C ILE A 14 29.83 7.30 5.48
N VAL A 15 29.82 6.01 5.20
CA VAL A 15 28.62 5.29 4.74
C VAL A 15 27.53 5.27 5.81
N LEU A 16 27.90 5.00 7.06
CA LEU A 16 26.94 5.02 8.18
C LEU A 16 26.42 6.44 8.45
N GLY A 17 27.30 7.45 8.42
CA GLY A 17 26.92 8.86 8.56
C GLY A 17 25.99 9.33 7.45
N TRP A 18 26.27 8.93 6.20
CA TRP A 18 25.40 9.19 5.06
C TRP A 18 24.02 8.55 5.23
N GLY A 19 23.97 7.25 5.56
CA GLY A 19 22.72 6.53 5.79
C GLY A 19 21.88 7.15 6.90
N ALA A 20 22.50 7.46 8.05
CA ALA A 20 21.83 8.11 9.17
C ALA A 20 21.31 9.52 8.79
N GLY A 21 22.13 10.33 8.11
CA GLY A 21 21.75 11.66 7.65
C GLY A 21 20.58 11.62 6.65
N LEU A 22 20.62 10.69 5.70
CA LEU A 22 19.54 10.50 4.72
C LEU A 22 18.24 10.06 5.39
N THR A 23 18.32 9.14 6.36
CA THR A 23 17.15 8.65 7.12
C THR A 23 16.51 9.78 7.93
N LEU A 24 17.31 10.56 8.67
CA LEU A 24 16.81 11.69 9.45
C LEU A 24 16.18 12.76 8.55
N TRP A 25 16.82 13.06 7.41
CA TRP A 25 16.29 14.02 6.44
C TRP A 25 14.99 13.53 5.80
N ALA A 26 14.90 12.27 5.36
CA ALA A 26 13.67 11.68 4.80
C ALA A 26 12.54 11.71 5.83
N ASN A 27 12.85 11.31 7.08
CA ASN A 27 11.86 11.28 8.16
C ASN A 27 11.29 12.68 8.49
N SER A 28 12.11 13.73 8.37
CA SER A 28 11.64 15.11 8.58
C SER A 28 10.69 15.64 7.49
N ARG A 29 10.49 14.88 6.40
CA ARG A 29 9.63 15.25 5.27
C ARG A 29 8.34 14.43 5.20
N ILE A 30 8.26 13.35 5.95
CA ILE A 30 7.02 12.55 6.05
C ILE A 30 5.98 13.38 6.81
N GLU A 31 4.77 13.45 6.28
CA GLU A 31 3.63 13.99 6.99
C GLU A 31 3.15 12.95 8.01
N HIS A 32 2.96 13.38 9.26
CA HIS A 32 2.46 12.50 10.32
C HIS A 32 1.04 12.86 10.72
N VAL A 33 0.24 11.85 11.03
CA VAL A 33 -1.15 11.98 11.49
C VAL A 33 -1.36 11.08 12.71
N ASP A 34 -2.08 11.59 13.68
CA ASP A 34 -2.51 10.81 14.84
C ASP A 34 -3.67 9.88 14.40
N ALA A 35 -3.29 8.71 13.87
CA ALA A 35 -4.23 7.78 13.25
C ALA A 35 -4.47 6.52 14.09
N LEU A 36 -3.54 6.16 14.99
CA LEU A 36 -3.61 4.91 15.72
C LEU A 36 -4.59 4.98 16.90
N SER A 37 -5.24 3.87 17.17
CA SER A 37 -6.10 3.71 18.35
C SER A 37 -5.28 3.38 19.60
N GLU A 38 -5.95 3.39 20.77
CA GLU A 38 -5.40 2.88 22.04
C GLU A 38 -5.72 1.38 22.26
N ALA A 39 -6.04 0.61 21.20
CA ALA A 39 -6.38 -0.80 21.31
C ALA A 39 -5.20 -1.64 21.84
N GLU A 40 -5.51 -2.72 22.53
CA GLU A 40 -4.49 -3.67 23.00
C GLU A 40 -3.81 -4.36 21.83
N ASN A 41 -2.46 -4.43 21.85
CA ASN A 41 -1.68 -5.00 20.77
C ASN A 41 -2.00 -6.46 20.51
N THR A 42 -2.29 -6.79 19.27
CA THR A 42 -2.42 -8.16 18.79
C THR A 42 -1.05 -8.76 18.42
N PRO A 43 -0.92 -10.11 18.37
CA PRO A 43 0.34 -10.75 18.00
C PRO A 43 0.77 -10.47 16.58
N GLY A 44 1.99 -10.01 16.36
CA GLY A 44 2.55 -9.76 15.03
C GLY A 44 2.88 -8.29 14.82
N THR A 45 2.86 -7.84 13.57
CA THR A 45 2.95 -6.43 13.18
C THR A 45 2.01 -6.19 12.00
N THR A 46 1.09 -5.26 12.16
CA THR A 46 0.06 -4.94 11.19
C THR A 46 0.25 -3.53 10.64
N TYR A 47 0.29 -3.43 9.31
CA TYR A 47 0.30 -2.16 8.59
C TYR A 47 -1.04 -2.01 7.88
N LEU A 48 -1.71 -0.88 8.08
CA LEU A 48 -2.85 -0.46 7.26
C LEU A 48 -2.34 0.47 6.16
N ILE A 49 -2.50 0.06 4.91
CA ILE A 49 -2.05 0.81 3.73
C ILE A 49 -3.29 1.37 3.04
N ALA A 50 -3.33 2.68 2.91
CA ALA A 50 -4.41 3.42 2.27
C ALA A 50 -3.91 4.12 1.00
N GLY A 51 -4.59 3.91 -0.12
CA GLY A 51 -4.37 4.69 -1.34
C GLY A 51 -5.40 5.80 -1.42
N SER A 52 -4.98 7.06 -1.31
CA SER A 52 -5.87 8.21 -1.35
C SER A 52 -5.73 9.03 -2.62
N ASP A 53 -6.83 9.65 -3.01
CA ASP A 53 -6.88 10.61 -4.12
C ASP A 53 -6.68 12.07 -3.63
N LYS A 54 -6.13 12.25 -2.42
CA LYS A 54 -5.74 13.59 -1.94
C LYS A 54 -4.85 14.26 -3.00
N ARG A 55 -5.36 15.34 -3.56
CA ARG A 55 -4.58 16.30 -4.34
C ARG A 55 -4.22 17.45 -3.42
N ASP A 56 -2.97 17.89 -3.47
CA ASP A 56 -2.45 18.97 -2.63
C ASP A 56 -3.44 20.15 -2.53
N GLY A 57 -4.18 20.25 -1.41
CA GLY A 57 -4.91 21.44 -0.97
C GLY A 57 -6.28 21.70 -1.57
N GLU A 58 -6.76 20.98 -2.59
CA GLU A 58 -8.11 21.15 -3.12
C GLU A 58 -8.77 19.79 -3.42
N ALA A 59 -9.42 19.24 -2.41
CA ALA A 59 -10.26 18.04 -2.57
C ALA A 59 -11.60 18.43 -3.25
N VAL A 60 -11.54 18.78 -4.53
CA VAL A 60 -12.73 18.87 -5.36
C VAL A 60 -12.72 17.70 -6.32
N ASN A 61 -13.52 16.67 -6.01
CA ASN A 61 -13.75 15.57 -6.94
C ASN A 61 -14.40 16.14 -8.22
N ALA A 62 -14.10 15.53 -9.37
CA ALA A 62 -14.70 15.92 -10.66
C ALA A 62 -16.24 15.78 -10.68
N ASP A 63 -16.82 15.14 -9.65
CA ASP A 63 -18.26 14.97 -9.43
C ASP A 63 -18.88 15.91 -8.39
N GLY A 64 -18.09 16.86 -7.85
CA GLY A 64 -18.57 17.89 -6.91
C GLY A 64 -18.75 17.39 -5.47
N THR A 65 -18.29 16.19 -5.12
CA THR A 65 -18.31 15.71 -3.73
C THR A 65 -17.07 16.20 -2.99
N GLU A 66 -17.27 16.93 -1.88
CA GLU A 66 -16.20 17.34 -0.97
C GLU A 66 -15.71 16.12 -0.17
N GLY A 67 -14.38 15.94 -0.05
CA GLY A 67 -13.74 14.94 0.77
C GLY A 67 -12.74 14.05 0.00
N ALA A 68 -11.60 13.77 0.60
CA ALA A 68 -10.66 12.79 0.09
C ALA A 68 -11.27 11.38 0.23
N ARG A 69 -11.06 10.51 -0.77
CA ARG A 69 -11.53 9.13 -0.77
C ARG A 69 -10.34 8.19 -0.77
N THR A 70 -10.51 7.09 -0.08
CA THR A 70 -9.57 5.97 -0.13
C THR A 70 -10.16 4.89 -1.02
N ASP A 71 -9.56 4.69 -2.19
CA ASP A 71 -10.01 3.68 -3.16
C ASP A 71 -9.31 2.34 -3.00
N THR A 72 -8.17 2.33 -2.32
CA THR A 72 -7.39 1.13 -2.03
C THR A 72 -7.15 1.04 -0.53
N ILE A 73 -7.59 -0.05 0.08
CA ILE A 73 -7.40 -0.35 1.50
C ILE A 73 -6.80 -1.73 1.59
N MET A 74 -5.60 -1.85 2.16
CA MET A 74 -4.89 -3.12 2.26
C MET A 74 -4.34 -3.30 3.67
N LEU A 75 -4.42 -4.52 4.18
CA LEU A 75 -3.73 -4.94 5.39
C LEU A 75 -2.49 -5.75 5.01
N LEU A 76 -1.38 -5.39 5.59
CA LEU A 76 -0.16 -6.19 5.56
C LEU A 76 0.13 -6.65 6.97
N HIS A 77 0.00 -7.95 7.22
CA HIS A 77 0.26 -8.53 8.52
C HIS A 77 1.47 -9.46 8.48
N LYS A 78 2.37 -9.28 9.45
CA LYS A 78 3.51 -10.17 9.68
C LYS A 78 3.29 -10.91 11.00
N ALA A 79 2.87 -12.16 10.91
CA ALA A 79 2.66 -13.03 12.06
C ALA A 79 3.95 -13.31 12.84
N ARG A 80 3.85 -13.64 14.13
CA ARG A 80 5.01 -13.98 14.98
C ARG A 80 5.85 -15.14 14.44
N GLY A 81 5.24 -16.07 13.71
CA GLY A 81 5.90 -17.19 13.04
C GLY A 81 6.71 -16.80 11.80
N GLY A 82 6.72 -15.52 11.40
CA GLY A 82 7.47 -14.97 10.27
C GLY A 82 6.75 -15.03 8.94
N LYS A 83 5.59 -15.69 8.81
CA LYS A 83 4.75 -15.60 7.63
C LYS A 83 4.19 -14.18 7.50
N SER A 84 4.06 -13.72 6.26
CA SER A 84 3.53 -12.40 5.95
C SER A 84 2.36 -12.53 4.98
N TYR A 85 1.32 -11.76 5.20
CA TYR A 85 0.08 -11.78 4.46
C TYR A 85 -0.27 -10.38 3.96
N LEU A 86 -0.59 -10.27 2.68
CA LEU A 86 -1.12 -9.05 2.07
C LEU A 86 -2.59 -9.32 1.74
N ILE A 87 -3.49 -8.56 2.37
CA ILE A 87 -4.93 -8.76 2.32
C ILE A 87 -5.55 -7.49 1.76
N SER A 88 -6.29 -7.61 0.66
CA SER A 88 -7.07 -6.49 0.13
C SER A 88 -8.42 -6.44 0.86
N LEU A 89 -8.76 -5.27 1.39
CA LEU A 89 -10.07 -4.97 1.93
C LEU A 89 -10.86 -4.21 0.87
N PRO A 90 -11.89 -4.81 0.25
CA PRO A 90 -12.67 -4.11 -0.76
C PRO A 90 -13.32 -2.85 -0.16
N ARG A 91 -13.17 -1.71 -0.82
CA ARG A 91 -13.67 -0.42 -0.35
C ARG A 91 -15.20 -0.41 -0.12
N ASP A 92 -15.92 -1.27 -0.87
CA ASP A 92 -17.38 -1.38 -0.84
C ASP A 92 -17.87 -2.42 0.19
N THR A 93 -16.98 -3.00 1.02
CA THR A 93 -17.36 -3.92 2.11
C THR A 93 -18.24 -3.19 3.11
N LEU A 94 -19.40 -3.78 3.43
CA LEU A 94 -20.31 -3.27 4.45
C LEU A 94 -19.72 -3.57 5.84
N VAL A 95 -19.46 -2.53 6.60
CA VAL A 95 -18.89 -2.61 7.95
C VAL A 95 -19.67 -1.70 8.90
N ASP A 96 -19.61 -1.97 10.19
CA ASP A 96 -20.10 -1.03 11.21
C ASP A 96 -18.99 0.02 11.45
N ILE A 97 -19.31 1.29 11.18
CA ILE A 97 -18.38 2.40 11.39
C ILE A 97 -18.68 3.03 12.75
N PRO A 98 -17.72 3.11 13.68
CA PRO A 98 -17.89 3.68 15.00
C PRO A 98 -18.59 5.04 14.97
N GLY A 99 -19.73 5.13 15.65
CA GLY A 99 -20.54 6.34 15.72
C GLY A 99 -21.45 6.62 14.50
N TYR A 100 -21.36 5.84 13.42
CA TYR A 100 -22.14 6.05 12.19
C TYR A 100 -23.00 4.85 11.82
N GLY A 101 -22.66 3.61 12.26
CA GLY A 101 -23.37 2.39 11.92
C GLY A 101 -22.94 1.79 10.59
N GLY A 102 -23.81 0.97 9.97
CA GLY A 102 -23.49 0.20 8.77
C GLY A 102 -23.32 1.04 7.50
N TYR A 103 -22.09 1.18 7.02
CA TYR A 103 -21.70 1.85 5.77
C TYR A 103 -20.60 1.06 5.05
N LYS A 104 -20.26 1.50 3.82
CA LYS A 104 -19.10 0.98 3.09
C LYS A 104 -17.80 1.39 3.79
N LEU A 105 -16.81 0.51 3.81
CA LEU A 105 -15.53 0.72 4.49
C LEU A 105 -14.84 2.03 4.11
N ASN A 106 -14.88 2.41 2.82
CA ASN A 106 -14.27 3.67 2.38
C ASN A 106 -14.96 4.92 2.95
N ALA A 107 -16.19 4.81 3.43
CA ALA A 107 -16.90 5.93 4.06
C ALA A 107 -16.27 6.31 5.40
N ALA A 108 -15.64 5.37 6.12
CA ALA A 108 -14.94 5.67 7.35
C ALA A 108 -13.87 6.75 7.16
N TYR A 109 -13.08 6.66 6.08
CA TYR A 109 -12.10 7.70 5.76
C TYR A 109 -12.74 9.04 5.43
N SER A 110 -13.86 9.03 4.70
CA SER A 110 -14.58 10.26 4.35
C SER A 110 -15.24 10.94 5.57
N PHE A 111 -15.64 10.16 6.57
CA PHE A 111 -16.32 10.67 7.78
C PHE A 111 -15.35 11.17 8.85
N GLY A 112 -14.23 10.48 9.05
CA GLY A 112 -13.32 10.79 10.15
C GLY A 112 -11.83 10.66 9.81
N GLY A 113 -11.48 10.55 8.51
CA GLY A 113 -10.09 10.46 8.07
C GLY A 113 -9.40 9.16 8.50
N ALA A 114 -8.08 9.23 8.60
CA ALA A 114 -7.25 8.09 8.96
C ALA A 114 -7.61 7.47 10.33
N PRO A 115 -7.88 8.25 11.40
CA PRO A 115 -8.22 7.68 12.71
C PRO A 115 -9.47 6.79 12.66
N LEU A 116 -10.55 7.26 12.04
CA LEU A 116 -11.79 6.49 11.96
C LEU A 116 -11.67 5.28 11.05
N LEU A 117 -10.85 5.38 9.97
CA LEU A 117 -10.55 4.23 9.12
C LEU A 117 -9.78 3.15 9.92
N VAL A 118 -8.78 3.54 10.71
CA VAL A 118 -8.01 2.62 11.56
C VAL A 118 -8.94 1.93 12.56
N GLU A 119 -9.73 2.68 13.33
CA GLU A 119 -10.68 2.15 14.32
C GLU A 119 -11.68 1.18 13.66
N THR A 120 -12.24 1.56 12.51
CA THR A 120 -13.18 0.70 11.76
C THR A 120 -12.52 -0.60 11.29
N VAL A 121 -11.28 -0.54 10.80
CA VAL A 121 -10.56 -1.74 10.34
C VAL A 121 -10.19 -2.64 11.52
N GLU A 122 -9.79 -2.07 12.66
CA GLU A 122 -9.52 -2.84 13.88
C GLU A 122 -10.76 -3.56 14.40
N GLU A 123 -11.92 -2.88 14.46
CA GLU A 123 -13.18 -3.51 14.86
C GLU A 123 -13.61 -4.62 13.89
N PHE A 124 -13.45 -4.38 12.58
CA PHE A 124 -13.82 -5.35 11.54
C PHE A 124 -12.92 -6.58 11.54
N THR A 125 -11.61 -6.42 11.77
CA THR A 125 -10.63 -7.51 11.63
C THR A 125 -10.21 -8.15 12.94
N GLY A 126 -10.38 -7.45 14.06
CA GLY A 126 -9.84 -7.85 15.37
C GLY A 126 -8.31 -7.72 15.46
N LEU A 127 -7.65 -7.15 14.46
CA LEU A 127 -6.20 -6.91 14.45
C LEU A 127 -5.92 -5.46 14.82
N THR A 128 -5.02 -5.21 15.76
CA THR A 128 -4.52 -3.87 16.08
C THR A 128 -3.59 -3.38 14.99
N ILE A 129 -3.72 -2.12 14.58
CA ILE A 129 -2.88 -1.48 13.58
C ILE A 129 -1.67 -0.84 14.25
N ASP A 130 -0.46 -1.37 14.00
CA ASP A 130 0.79 -0.82 14.51
C ASP A 130 1.26 0.38 13.68
N HIS A 131 0.96 0.38 12.40
CA HIS A 131 1.42 1.41 11.46
C HIS A 131 0.33 1.74 10.43
N TYR A 132 0.00 3.02 10.30
CA TYR A 132 -0.80 3.53 9.20
C TYR A 132 0.10 4.17 8.16
N VAL A 133 -0.10 3.85 6.88
CA VAL A 133 0.65 4.41 5.76
C VAL A 133 -0.32 4.75 4.64
N GLU A 134 -0.44 6.04 4.34
CA GLU A 134 -1.24 6.56 3.23
C GLU A 134 -0.32 6.97 2.09
N ILE A 135 -0.68 6.60 0.87
CA ILE A 135 0.06 6.90 -0.35
C ILE A 135 -0.86 7.66 -1.30
N GLY A 136 -0.51 8.90 -1.61
CA GLY A 136 -1.20 9.69 -2.62
C GLY A 136 -0.89 9.20 -4.04
N PHE A 137 -1.82 9.32 -4.98
CA PHE A 137 -1.61 8.90 -6.37
C PHE A 137 -0.42 9.63 -7.04
N ASP A 138 -0.24 10.92 -6.78
CA ASP A 138 0.89 11.67 -7.31
C ASP A 138 2.23 11.16 -6.77
N GLY A 139 2.22 10.62 -5.54
CA GLY A 139 3.38 10.02 -4.90
C GLY A 139 3.91 8.78 -5.64
N VAL A 140 3.03 7.94 -6.17
CA VAL A 140 3.40 6.76 -6.96
C VAL A 140 4.23 7.17 -8.18
N SER A 141 3.76 8.18 -8.92
CA SER A 141 4.47 8.72 -10.08
C SER A 141 5.85 9.29 -9.70
N GLN A 142 5.91 10.09 -8.64
CA GLN A 142 7.15 10.70 -8.17
C GLN A 142 8.20 9.66 -7.72
N VAL A 143 7.77 8.58 -7.06
CA VAL A 143 8.67 7.49 -6.63
C VAL A 143 9.25 6.76 -7.82
N VAL A 144 8.43 6.45 -8.85
CA VAL A 144 8.92 5.82 -10.10
C VAL A 144 9.92 6.72 -10.81
N ASP A 145 9.63 8.01 -10.95
CA ASP A 145 10.53 8.97 -11.60
C ASP A 145 11.84 9.15 -10.82
N ALA A 146 11.80 9.02 -9.48
CA ALA A 146 12.99 9.08 -8.65
C ALA A 146 13.94 7.89 -8.87
N VAL A 147 13.41 6.66 -9.10
CA VAL A 147 14.22 5.48 -9.46
C VAL A 147 14.53 5.42 -10.96
N GLY A 148 13.91 6.31 -11.76
CA GLY A 148 14.12 6.53 -13.19
C GLY A 148 13.08 5.83 -14.07
N HIS A 149 12.80 4.56 -13.86
CA HIS A 149 11.77 3.77 -14.58
C HIS A 149 11.51 2.46 -13.84
N VAL A 150 10.39 1.83 -14.17
CA VAL A 150 10.05 0.45 -13.79
C VAL A 150 9.74 -0.37 -15.05
N ASN A 151 10.05 -1.68 -15.02
CA ASN A 151 9.76 -2.57 -16.13
C ASN A 151 8.41 -3.25 -15.91
N LEU A 152 7.44 -2.93 -16.77
CA LEU A 152 6.08 -3.48 -16.71
C LEU A 152 5.74 -4.21 -18.01
N CYS A 153 5.04 -5.33 -17.89
CA CYS A 153 4.65 -6.19 -19.01
C CYS A 153 3.13 -6.21 -19.15
N ILE A 154 2.67 -6.24 -20.40
CA ILE A 154 1.26 -6.38 -20.75
C ILE A 154 1.13 -7.39 -21.88
N ASP A 155 0.05 -8.16 -21.90
CA ASP A 155 -0.19 -9.29 -22.79
C ASP A 155 -0.98 -8.93 -24.07
N GLN A 156 -1.37 -7.66 -24.20
CA GLN A 156 -2.07 -7.13 -25.37
C GLN A 156 -1.83 -5.62 -25.54
N ASP A 157 -2.09 -5.10 -26.72
CA ASP A 157 -2.06 -3.65 -26.97
C ASP A 157 -3.19 -2.96 -26.22
N VAL A 158 -2.86 -1.91 -25.45
CA VAL A 158 -3.82 -1.12 -24.65
C VAL A 158 -3.72 0.36 -25.03
N ASP A 159 -4.88 0.96 -25.28
CA ASP A 159 -5.10 2.41 -25.41
C ASP A 159 -6.36 2.75 -24.59
N ASP A 160 -6.18 2.95 -23.26
CA ASP A 160 -7.28 3.22 -22.32
C ASP A 160 -7.31 4.71 -21.98
N GLU A 161 -8.19 5.46 -22.66
CA GLU A 161 -8.36 6.91 -22.48
C GLU A 161 -8.71 7.28 -21.02
N LYS A 162 -9.39 6.41 -20.26
CA LYS A 162 -9.84 6.71 -18.90
C LYS A 162 -8.71 6.64 -17.87
N SER A 163 -7.81 5.68 -18.02
CA SER A 163 -6.62 5.59 -17.18
C SER A 163 -5.44 6.39 -17.72
N GLY A 164 -5.45 6.70 -19.03
CA GLY A 164 -4.34 7.27 -19.77
C GLY A 164 -3.26 6.24 -20.14
N LEU A 165 -3.53 4.94 -19.95
CA LEU A 165 -2.57 3.89 -20.32
C LEU A 165 -2.49 3.72 -21.83
N LYS A 166 -1.27 3.89 -22.35
CA LYS A 166 -0.97 3.62 -23.75
C LYS A 166 0.29 2.76 -23.82
N MET A 167 0.10 1.47 -24.10
CA MET A 167 1.17 0.48 -24.06
C MET A 167 0.90 -0.63 -25.09
N THR A 168 1.91 -1.00 -25.86
CA THR A 168 1.83 -2.16 -26.76
C THR A 168 2.14 -3.44 -26.01
N GLU A 169 1.72 -4.59 -26.56
CA GLU A 169 2.07 -5.90 -26.04
C GLU A 169 3.58 -6.03 -25.77
N GLY A 170 3.95 -6.65 -24.63
CA GLY A 170 5.33 -6.87 -24.24
C GLY A 170 5.71 -6.17 -22.94
N CYS A 171 7.02 -6.12 -22.68
CA CYS A 171 7.58 -5.49 -21.48
C CYS A 171 8.25 -4.16 -21.84
N HIS A 172 7.96 -3.13 -21.09
CA HIS A 172 8.41 -1.76 -21.35
C HIS A 172 8.96 -1.10 -20.08
N ASP A 173 10.02 -0.33 -20.25
CA ASP A 173 10.51 0.58 -19.21
C ASP A 173 9.65 1.84 -19.23
N VAL A 174 8.88 2.07 -18.17
CA VAL A 174 7.92 3.16 -18.07
C VAL A 174 8.27 4.12 -16.93
N GLY A 175 8.02 5.41 -17.16
CA GLY A 175 8.11 6.45 -16.11
C GLY A 175 6.84 6.52 -15.25
N GLY A 176 6.82 7.48 -14.32
CA GLY A 176 5.78 7.57 -13.31
C GLY A 176 4.37 7.71 -13.84
N GLU A 177 4.14 8.53 -14.87
CA GLU A 177 2.82 8.75 -15.47
C GLU A 177 2.23 7.45 -16.04
N GLN A 178 3.01 6.71 -16.84
CA GLN A 178 2.56 5.44 -17.43
C GLN A 178 2.45 4.32 -16.39
N ALA A 179 3.32 4.31 -15.38
CA ALA A 179 3.21 3.37 -14.27
C ALA A 179 1.93 3.59 -13.45
N LEU A 180 1.58 4.84 -13.18
CA LEU A 180 0.32 5.19 -12.52
C LEU A 180 -0.89 4.80 -13.38
N ALA A 181 -0.84 5.10 -14.69
CA ALA A 181 -1.87 4.69 -15.64
C ALA A 181 -2.06 3.17 -15.67
N PHE A 182 -0.96 2.40 -15.66
CA PHE A 182 -0.96 0.94 -15.63
C PHE A 182 -1.67 0.36 -14.39
N VAL A 183 -1.41 0.93 -13.21
CA VAL A 183 -2.04 0.49 -11.94
C VAL A 183 -3.53 0.83 -11.90
N ARG A 184 -3.95 1.93 -12.57
CA ARG A 184 -5.34 2.43 -12.59
C ARG A 184 -6.19 1.83 -13.70
N ALA A 185 -5.60 1.23 -14.73
CA ALA A 185 -6.29 0.73 -15.90
C ALA A 185 -7.27 -0.40 -15.55
N ARG A 186 -8.52 -0.30 -16.01
CA ARG A 186 -9.60 -1.24 -15.70
C ARG A 186 -10.35 -1.74 -16.93
N TYR A 187 -10.44 -0.91 -17.99
CA TYR A 187 -11.50 -1.04 -18.99
C TYR A 187 -11.15 -1.93 -20.17
N PHE A 188 -9.89 -2.33 -20.29
CA PHE A 188 -9.45 -3.20 -21.38
C PHE A 188 -9.42 -4.70 -21.02
N ASP A 189 -9.55 -5.03 -19.74
CA ASP A 189 -9.37 -6.38 -19.22
C ASP A 189 -10.75 -7.00 -18.89
N PRO A 190 -11.15 -8.10 -19.57
CA PRO A 190 -12.42 -8.80 -19.30
C PRO A 190 -12.53 -9.34 -17.87
N THR A 191 -11.38 -9.61 -17.23
CA THR A 191 -11.30 -10.11 -15.84
C THR A 191 -11.32 -8.99 -14.80
N ALA A 192 -11.48 -7.73 -15.26
CA ALA A 192 -11.63 -6.47 -14.52
C ALA A 192 -10.83 -6.37 -13.20
N ASP A 193 -11.28 -7.01 -12.13
CA ASP A 193 -10.67 -6.87 -10.80
C ASP A 193 -9.47 -7.82 -10.57
N ILE A 194 -9.49 -9.03 -11.12
CA ILE A 194 -8.39 -10.00 -11.04
C ILE A 194 -7.17 -9.46 -11.78
N GLY A 195 -7.38 -8.99 -13.01
CA GLY A 195 -6.31 -8.39 -13.81
C GLY A 195 -5.73 -7.12 -13.18
N ARG A 196 -6.56 -6.31 -12.51
CA ARG A 196 -6.08 -5.15 -11.76
C ARG A 196 -5.16 -5.56 -10.60
N GLN A 197 -5.54 -6.56 -9.83
CA GLN A 197 -4.74 -7.06 -8.71
C GLN A 197 -3.39 -7.61 -9.20
N ALA A 198 -3.37 -8.37 -10.29
CA ALA A 198 -2.14 -8.86 -10.90
C ALA A 198 -1.21 -7.71 -11.35
N ARG A 199 -1.76 -6.66 -11.98
CA ARG A 199 -1.00 -5.46 -12.38
C ARG A 199 -0.44 -4.69 -11.19
N GLN A 200 -1.20 -4.54 -10.12
CA GLN A 200 -0.73 -3.91 -8.88
C GLN A 200 0.43 -4.69 -8.26
N GLN A 201 0.34 -6.03 -8.21
CA GLN A 201 1.42 -6.89 -7.73
C GLN A 201 2.66 -6.78 -8.61
N GLN A 202 2.49 -6.82 -9.94
CA GLN A 202 3.58 -6.65 -10.90
C GLN A 202 4.29 -5.31 -10.71
N PHE A 203 3.51 -4.21 -10.58
CA PHE A 203 4.04 -2.87 -10.36
C PHE A 203 4.86 -2.80 -9.07
N VAL A 204 4.32 -3.28 -7.96
CA VAL A 204 5.03 -3.25 -6.66
C VAL A 204 6.32 -4.08 -6.74
N SER A 205 6.27 -5.25 -7.37
CA SER A 205 7.48 -6.09 -7.57
C SER A 205 8.53 -5.36 -8.41
N ALA A 206 8.14 -4.79 -9.55
CA ALA A 206 9.03 -4.06 -10.44
C ALA A 206 9.65 -2.82 -9.76
N LEU A 207 8.84 -2.08 -8.99
CA LEU A 207 9.32 -0.94 -8.22
C LEU A 207 10.34 -1.37 -7.15
N MET A 208 10.06 -2.43 -6.43
CA MET A 208 10.97 -2.97 -5.40
C MET A 208 12.28 -3.47 -6.00
N ASP A 209 12.22 -4.18 -7.13
CA ASP A 209 13.41 -4.66 -7.84
C ASP A 209 14.27 -3.48 -8.33
N ARG A 210 13.63 -2.43 -8.82
CA ARG A 210 14.33 -1.22 -9.24
C ARG A 210 14.91 -0.45 -8.07
N ALA A 211 14.14 -0.22 -7.02
CA ALA A 211 14.58 0.52 -5.83
C ALA A 211 15.75 -0.17 -5.10
N THR A 212 15.79 -1.50 -5.12
CA THR A 212 16.87 -2.29 -4.50
C THR A 212 18.03 -2.60 -5.47
N SER A 213 17.99 -2.12 -6.70
CA SER A 213 19.05 -2.35 -7.69
C SER A 213 20.35 -1.66 -7.31
N PRO A 214 21.52 -2.20 -7.72
CA PRO A 214 22.80 -1.54 -7.50
C PRO A 214 22.87 -0.11 -8.09
N ALA A 215 22.14 0.15 -9.17
CA ALA A 215 22.06 1.46 -9.80
C ALA A 215 21.45 2.53 -8.88
N VAL A 216 20.51 2.15 -8.00
CA VAL A 216 19.91 3.02 -6.99
C VAL A 216 20.74 3.01 -5.72
N LEU A 217 21.08 1.81 -5.20
CA LEU A 217 21.76 1.67 -3.91
C LEU A 217 23.19 2.23 -3.87
N LEU A 218 23.89 2.29 -5.01
CA LEU A 218 25.25 2.81 -5.10
C LEU A 218 25.32 4.27 -5.60
N ASN A 219 24.19 4.87 -5.96
CA ASN A 219 24.14 6.25 -6.46
C ASN A 219 23.53 7.19 -5.41
N PRO A 220 24.34 8.03 -4.73
CA PRO A 220 23.85 8.95 -3.70
C PRO A 220 22.78 9.93 -4.20
N ILE A 221 22.85 10.35 -5.46
CA ILE A 221 21.86 11.28 -6.05
C ILE A 221 20.51 10.59 -6.17
N THR A 222 20.49 9.34 -6.67
CA THR A 222 19.26 8.55 -6.78
C THR A 222 18.69 8.22 -5.40
N GLN A 223 19.55 7.92 -4.42
CA GLN A 223 19.12 7.71 -3.03
C GLN A 223 18.40 8.93 -2.46
N VAL A 224 18.96 10.13 -2.65
CA VAL A 224 18.33 11.38 -2.19
C VAL A 224 17.01 11.64 -2.92
N ARG A 225 16.94 11.42 -4.23
CA ARG A 225 15.71 11.58 -5.01
C ARG A 225 14.64 10.61 -4.53
N LEU A 226 14.98 9.33 -4.38
CA LEU A 226 14.05 8.30 -3.91
C LEU A 226 13.58 8.56 -2.49
N ALA A 227 14.48 8.92 -1.57
CA ALA A 227 14.13 9.26 -0.21
C ALA A 227 13.23 10.50 -0.15
N GLY A 228 13.51 11.51 -0.99
CA GLY A 228 12.70 12.73 -1.07
C GLY A 228 11.32 12.50 -1.67
N ALA A 229 11.25 11.79 -2.79
CA ALA A 229 9.99 11.45 -3.45
C ALA A 229 9.14 10.53 -2.55
N GLY A 230 9.75 9.48 -2.01
CA GLY A 230 9.07 8.55 -1.11
C GLY A 230 8.53 9.24 0.13
N SER A 231 9.35 10.02 0.84
CA SER A 231 8.89 10.71 2.05
C SER A 231 7.84 11.78 1.78
N GLY A 232 7.91 12.49 0.66
CA GLY A 232 6.91 13.50 0.28
C GLY A 232 5.59 12.91 -0.25
N ALA A 233 5.60 11.64 -0.63
CA ALA A 233 4.44 10.92 -1.14
C ALA A 233 3.61 10.25 -0.04
N LEU A 234 4.13 10.21 1.18
CA LEU A 234 3.59 9.42 2.29
C LEU A 234 3.05 10.32 3.39
N THR A 235 1.86 9.94 3.89
CA THR A 235 1.36 10.34 5.21
C THR A 235 1.36 9.09 6.09
N THR A 236 1.95 9.16 7.29
CA THR A 236 2.07 8.00 8.18
C THR A 236 1.54 8.32 9.57
N SER A 237 1.21 7.27 10.34
CA SER A 237 0.91 7.46 11.76
C SER A 237 2.11 8.01 12.54
N ASP A 238 1.82 8.70 13.64
CA ASP A 238 2.85 9.16 14.58
C ASP A 238 3.75 8.00 15.02
N GLY A 239 5.06 8.24 15.02
CA GLY A 239 6.07 7.22 15.33
C GLY A 239 6.43 6.27 14.18
N THR A 240 5.71 6.28 13.05
CA THR A 240 6.02 5.49 11.86
C THR A 240 6.94 6.27 10.94
N GLY A 241 8.21 5.87 10.85
CA GLY A 241 9.21 6.53 10.04
C GLY A 241 9.60 5.79 8.77
N ILE A 242 10.54 6.38 8.00
CA ILE A 242 11.02 5.81 6.73
C ILE A 242 11.60 4.39 6.90
N VAL A 243 12.14 4.06 8.08
CA VAL A 243 12.64 2.71 8.37
C VAL A 243 11.50 1.71 8.48
N ASP A 244 10.37 2.11 9.06
CA ASP A 244 9.19 1.26 9.19
C ASP A 244 8.50 1.07 7.83
N VAL A 245 8.47 2.12 7.01
CA VAL A 245 8.03 2.04 5.61
C VAL A 245 8.93 1.09 4.80
N ALA A 246 10.25 1.12 4.99
CA ALA A 246 11.16 0.18 4.34
C ALA A 246 10.93 -1.27 4.81
N ARG A 247 10.67 -1.48 6.11
CA ARG A 247 10.29 -2.80 6.66
C ARG A 247 8.95 -3.27 6.11
N MET A 248 7.96 -2.37 6.02
CA MET A 248 6.67 -2.63 5.38
C MET A 248 6.86 -3.13 3.95
N ALA A 249 7.66 -2.44 3.14
CA ALA A 249 7.93 -2.81 1.75
C ALA A 249 8.59 -4.19 1.63
N LEU A 250 9.56 -4.52 2.50
CA LEU A 250 10.19 -5.85 2.54
C LEU A 250 9.20 -6.94 2.97
N THR A 251 8.31 -6.62 3.91
CA THR A 251 7.26 -7.53 4.38
C THR A 251 6.23 -7.78 3.27
N ALA A 252 5.82 -6.73 2.55
CA ALA A 252 4.92 -6.83 1.40
C ALA A 252 5.52 -7.71 0.29
N ARG A 253 6.81 -7.53 -0.04
CA ARG A 253 7.52 -8.40 -0.99
C ARG A 253 7.48 -9.87 -0.56
N SER A 254 7.67 -10.15 0.73
CA SER A 254 7.58 -11.52 1.26
C SER A 254 6.17 -12.08 1.16
N ALA A 255 5.15 -11.27 1.46
CA ALA A 255 3.74 -11.67 1.37
C ALA A 255 3.32 -11.98 -0.07
N MET A 256 3.73 -11.16 -1.05
CA MET A 256 3.44 -11.39 -2.48
C MET A 256 4.01 -12.71 -3.00
N GLY A 257 5.15 -13.17 -2.47
CA GLY A 257 5.72 -14.47 -2.82
C GLY A 257 4.92 -15.66 -2.31
N SER A 258 4.01 -15.45 -1.35
CA SER A 258 3.16 -16.48 -0.75
C SER A 258 1.73 -16.50 -1.30
N GLY A 259 1.39 -15.60 -2.22
CA GLY A 259 0.03 -15.36 -2.71
C GLY A 259 -0.72 -14.31 -1.89
N SER A 260 -1.63 -13.59 -2.53
CA SER A 260 -2.53 -12.66 -1.82
C SER A 260 -3.71 -13.42 -1.22
N LEU A 261 -4.18 -12.93 -0.08
CA LEU A 261 -5.41 -13.42 0.53
C LEU A 261 -6.57 -12.47 0.22
N SER A 262 -7.74 -13.03 0.02
CA SER A 262 -9.01 -12.29 -0.05
C SER A 262 -9.83 -12.58 1.19
N ILE A 263 -10.58 -11.61 1.67
CA ILE A 263 -11.53 -11.83 2.77
C ILE A 263 -12.70 -12.71 2.28
N PRO A 264 -13.30 -13.55 3.13
CA PRO A 264 -14.51 -14.30 2.77
C PRO A 264 -15.67 -13.34 2.49
N ILE A 265 -16.39 -13.61 1.40
CA ILE A 265 -17.51 -12.79 0.93
C ILE A 265 -18.76 -13.66 0.95
N GLU A 266 -19.84 -13.17 1.59
CA GLU A 266 -21.15 -13.84 1.62
C GLU A 266 -22.01 -13.44 0.41
N ASP A 267 -22.16 -12.12 0.17
CA ASP A 267 -22.91 -11.57 -0.97
C ASP A 267 -22.16 -10.37 -1.57
N PRO A 268 -21.63 -10.48 -2.79
CA PRO A 268 -20.91 -9.40 -3.44
C PRO A 268 -21.78 -8.24 -3.94
N GLU A 269 -23.12 -8.44 -4.01
CA GLU A 269 -24.08 -7.46 -4.57
C GLU A 269 -25.21 -7.11 -3.59
N TYR A 270 -24.94 -7.16 -2.29
CA TYR A 270 -25.92 -6.88 -1.25
C TYR A 270 -26.48 -5.46 -1.34
N GLN A 271 -27.82 -5.35 -1.36
CA GLN A 271 -28.52 -4.05 -1.42
C GLN A 271 -28.68 -3.47 -0.01
N THR A 272 -28.00 -2.37 0.25
CA THR A 272 -28.13 -1.63 1.51
C THR A 272 -29.23 -0.56 1.44
N ASN A 273 -29.71 -0.13 2.62
CA ASN A 273 -30.72 0.92 2.69
C ASN A 273 -30.18 2.35 2.44
N ASN A 274 -28.86 2.56 2.64
CA ASN A 274 -28.25 3.91 2.69
C ASN A 274 -26.97 4.06 1.85
N SER A 275 -26.35 2.96 1.40
CA SER A 275 -25.05 3.01 0.72
C SER A 275 -25.07 2.35 -0.68
N GLY A 276 -26.28 2.00 -1.19
CA GLY A 276 -26.44 1.30 -2.46
C GLY A 276 -25.93 -0.15 -2.40
N VAL A 277 -25.35 -0.65 -3.49
CA VAL A 277 -24.78 -2.01 -3.54
C VAL A 277 -23.50 -2.06 -2.73
N ALA A 278 -23.37 -3.01 -1.83
CA ALA A 278 -22.20 -3.26 -0.98
C ALA A 278 -21.82 -4.74 -0.99
N ILE A 279 -20.64 -5.05 -0.50
CA ILE A 279 -20.16 -6.42 -0.27
C ILE A 279 -20.51 -6.81 1.16
N LEU A 280 -21.33 -7.84 1.33
CA LEU A 280 -21.66 -8.39 2.63
C LEU A 280 -20.67 -9.49 3.00
N THR A 281 -20.29 -9.51 4.26
CA THR A 281 -19.43 -10.53 4.87
C THR A 281 -20.12 -11.09 6.11
N ASP A 282 -19.85 -12.35 6.45
CA ASP A 282 -20.28 -12.94 7.71
C ASP A 282 -19.26 -12.65 8.81
N ASP A 283 -19.73 -12.20 9.98
CA ASP A 283 -18.87 -11.79 11.10
C ASP A 283 -18.07 -12.95 11.69
N GLU A 284 -18.60 -14.19 11.70
CA GLU A 284 -17.93 -15.38 12.21
C GLU A 284 -16.81 -15.81 11.27
N ASP A 285 -17.09 -15.81 9.96
CA ASP A 285 -16.11 -16.14 8.92
C ASP A 285 -14.97 -15.12 8.88
N ILE A 286 -15.28 -13.83 8.99
CA ILE A 286 -14.26 -12.76 9.06
C ILE A 286 -13.37 -12.92 10.29
N ARG A 287 -13.97 -13.18 11.45
CA ARG A 287 -13.19 -13.39 12.69
C ARG A 287 -12.28 -14.61 12.57
N ALA A 288 -12.80 -15.74 12.12
CA ALA A 288 -12.01 -16.96 11.92
C ALA A 288 -10.87 -16.76 10.91
N PHE A 289 -11.14 -16.02 9.82
CA PHE A 289 -10.13 -15.67 8.83
C PHE A 289 -8.98 -14.86 9.44
N PHE A 290 -9.27 -13.76 10.14
CA PHE A 290 -8.24 -12.91 10.73
C PHE A 290 -7.52 -13.55 11.92
N GLU A 291 -8.18 -14.43 12.69
CA GLU A 291 -7.50 -15.28 13.68
C GLU A 291 -6.44 -16.17 13.00
N SER A 292 -6.77 -16.79 11.86
CA SER A 292 -5.80 -17.60 11.10
C SER A 292 -4.64 -16.79 10.54
N VAL A 293 -4.88 -15.53 10.17
CA VAL A 293 -3.84 -14.58 9.74
C VAL A 293 -2.92 -14.23 10.92
N ALA A 294 -3.48 -13.89 12.09
CA ALA A 294 -2.72 -13.58 13.30
C ALA A 294 -1.82 -14.74 13.75
N ASP A 295 -2.34 -15.97 13.67
CA ASP A 295 -1.62 -17.19 14.03
C ASP A 295 -0.62 -17.65 12.97
N GLY A 296 -0.63 -17.06 11.78
CA GLY A 296 0.24 -17.43 10.68
C GLY A 296 -0.14 -18.75 10.00
N THR A 297 -1.39 -19.17 10.11
CA THR A 297 -1.93 -20.43 9.56
C THR A 297 -2.79 -20.23 8.32
N ALA A 298 -3.15 -18.99 7.99
CA ALA A 298 -3.93 -18.71 6.79
C ALA A 298 -3.23 -19.26 5.53
N GLU A 299 -4.01 -19.82 4.62
CA GLU A 299 -3.54 -20.34 3.33
C GLU A 299 -4.28 -19.61 2.20
N PRO A 300 -3.57 -19.25 1.10
CA PRO A 300 -4.23 -18.69 -0.08
C PRO A 300 -5.23 -19.69 -0.64
N GLU A 301 -6.40 -19.20 -1.07
CA GLU A 301 -7.31 -20.06 -1.83
C GLU A 301 -6.60 -20.58 -3.08
N PRO A 302 -6.73 -21.88 -3.41
CA PRO A 302 -6.18 -22.40 -4.64
C PRO A 302 -6.85 -21.66 -5.80
N ALA A 303 -6.03 -21.13 -6.73
CA ALA A 303 -6.56 -20.50 -7.95
C ALA A 303 -7.49 -21.49 -8.63
N GLU A 304 -8.79 -21.16 -8.70
CA GLU A 304 -9.74 -21.93 -9.48
C GLU A 304 -9.28 -21.92 -10.95
N GLY A 305 -8.92 -23.11 -11.45
CA GLY A 305 -8.37 -23.35 -12.78
C GLY A 305 -9.40 -23.23 -13.91
#